data_81519b5b9aaef6f2e9153f29f8fbd9c8
#
_entry.id   81519b5b9aaef6f2e9153f29f8fbd9c8
#
_cell.length_a   1.000
_cell.length_b   1.000
_cell.length_c   1.000
_cell.angle_alpha   90.00
_cell.angle_beta   90.00
_cell.angle_gamma   90.00
#
_symmetry.space_group_name_H-M   'P 1'
#
loop_
_entity.id
_entity.type
_entity.pdbx_description
1 polymer ?
#
loop_
_entity_poly.entity_id
_entity_poly.type
_entity_poly.pdbx_seq_one_letter_code
_entity_poly.pdbx_strand_id
1 'polypeptide(L)'
;MDNLLNKPTNELTKSEREYLRNELNEMDKDDIRNELEELKNAQEGYDTRIGIIEKEIRKQGDSIKKLEKNTNVICLPFHSKRKRNFNKLCKARVWELFGHDKDSCEYVLFSHFLFKKIYGDIATHFDLDTWHDLSMDKFDEENSTYAQAKEFASYWTPSNWYVKKCINGMISKRDKGILSPERCRALTEYLRITDNGEINPFTA
;
A
#
# COMPACT_ATOMS: atom_id res chain seq x y z
N MET A 1 -23.62 -77.16 7.44
CA MET A 1 -23.23 -76.06 8.35
C MET A 1 -24.35 -75.66 9.33
N ASP A 2 -25.57 -75.59 8.91
CA ASP A 2 -26.72 -75.15 9.77
C ASP A 2 -26.98 -75.97 11.03
N ASN A 3 -26.44 -77.18 11.10
CA ASN A 3 -26.68 -78.07 12.27
C ASN A 3 -25.67 -77.87 13.43
N LEU A 4 -24.52 -77.28 13.20
CA LEU A 4 -23.50 -77.07 14.25
C LEU A 4 -23.69 -75.75 15.00
N LEU A 5 -24.13 -74.68 14.27
CA LEU A 5 -24.41 -73.38 14.88
C LEU A 5 -25.60 -73.37 15.84
N ASN A 6 -26.54 -74.36 15.71
CA ASN A 6 -27.70 -74.46 16.53
C ASN A 6 -27.54 -75.44 17.74
N LYS A 7 -26.35 -76.02 17.90
CA LYS A 7 -26.06 -76.86 19.07
C LYS A 7 -25.65 -76.01 20.27
N PRO A 8 -26.17 -76.27 21.45
CA PRO A 8 -25.72 -75.63 22.67
C PRO A 8 -24.19 -75.89 22.87
N THR A 9 -23.44 -74.90 23.34
CA THR A 9 -21.98 -74.92 23.46
C THR A 9 -21.42 -76.06 24.33
N ASN A 10 -22.21 -76.54 25.26
CA ASN A 10 -21.89 -77.68 26.14
C ASN A 10 -22.02 -79.07 25.47
N GLU A 11 -22.69 -79.15 24.34
CA GLU A 11 -22.88 -80.39 23.57
C GLU A 11 -21.91 -80.55 22.41
N LEU A 12 -21.09 -79.47 22.14
CA LEU A 12 -20.07 -79.50 21.09
C LEU A 12 -18.84 -80.27 21.55
N THR A 13 -18.36 -81.17 20.70
CA THR A 13 -17.12 -81.92 20.92
C THR A 13 -15.91 -80.88 20.77
N LYS A 14 -14.75 -81.30 21.27
CA LYS A 14 -13.55 -80.48 21.19
C LYS A 14 -13.20 -80.11 19.73
N SER A 15 -13.38 -81.09 18.85
CA SER A 15 -13.10 -80.92 17.41
C SER A 15 -14.10 -79.97 16.70
N GLU A 16 -15.38 -80.02 17.05
CA GLU A 16 -16.45 -79.15 16.55
C GLU A 16 -16.24 -77.68 17.04
N ARG A 17 -15.78 -77.46 18.27
CA ARG A 17 -15.45 -76.14 18.79
C ARG A 17 -14.24 -75.54 18.10
N GLU A 18 -13.23 -76.38 17.80
CA GLU A 18 -12.04 -75.94 17.11
C GLU A 18 -12.32 -75.58 15.64
N TYR A 19 -13.20 -76.33 15.00
CA TYR A 19 -13.65 -76.02 13.63
C TYR A 19 -14.44 -74.70 13.57
N LEU A 20 -15.40 -74.49 14.44
CA LEU A 20 -16.20 -73.26 14.50
C LEU A 20 -15.35 -72.09 14.85
N ARG A 21 -14.35 -72.23 15.72
CA ARG A 21 -13.40 -71.13 16.03
C ARG A 21 -12.52 -70.75 14.79
N ASN A 22 -12.09 -71.73 14.02
CA ASN A 22 -11.33 -71.50 12.83
C ASN A 22 -12.16 -70.84 11.73
N GLU A 23 -13.41 -71.25 11.59
CA GLU A 23 -14.33 -70.70 10.61
C GLU A 23 -14.72 -69.23 10.97
N LEU A 24 -14.99 -68.91 12.23
CA LEU A 24 -15.18 -67.58 12.70
C LEU A 24 -13.96 -66.69 12.49
N ASN A 25 -12.77 -67.21 12.80
CA ASN A 25 -11.53 -66.47 12.56
C ASN A 25 -11.25 -66.16 11.07
N GLU A 26 -11.65 -67.07 10.19
CA GLU A 26 -11.50 -66.82 8.72
C GLU A 26 -12.56 -65.81 8.22
N MET A 27 -13.82 -65.90 8.72
CA MET A 27 -14.85 -64.87 8.43
C MET A 27 -14.43 -63.50 8.90
N ASP A 28 -13.93 -63.37 10.13
CA ASP A 28 -13.41 -62.08 10.67
C ASP A 28 -12.26 -61.55 9.83
N LYS A 29 -11.40 -62.39 9.28
CA LYS A 29 -10.30 -61.99 8.42
C LYS A 29 -10.76 -61.46 7.06
N ASP A 30 -11.79 -62.06 6.49
CA ASP A 30 -12.33 -61.63 5.20
C ASP A 30 -13.12 -60.32 5.35
N ASP A 31 -13.82 -60.10 6.44
CA ASP A 31 -14.46 -58.82 6.74
C ASP A 31 -13.43 -57.72 6.92
N ILE A 32 -12.34 -57.96 7.68
CA ILE A 32 -11.23 -57.01 7.83
C ILE A 32 -10.55 -56.73 6.48
N ARG A 33 -10.39 -57.72 5.60
CA ARG A 33 -9.86 -57.54 4.26
C ARG A 33 -10.74 -56.58 3.42
N ASN A 34 -12.06 -56.84 3.45
CA ASN A 34 -13.01 -56.02 2.71
C ASN A 34 -13.01 -54.58 3.19
N GLU A 35 -13.02 -54.31 4.50
CA GLU A 35 -12.90 -52.98 5.07
C GLU A 35 -11.59 -52.29 4.70
N LEU A 36 -10.49 -53.03 4.67
CA LEU A 36 -9.18 -52.50 4.32
C LEU A 36 -9.10 -52.14 2.83
N GLU A 37 -9.78 -52.86 1.96
CA GLU A 37 -9.90 -52.58 0.53
C GLU A 37 -10.76 -51.34 0.26
N GLU A 38 -11.91 -51.22 1.00
CA GLU A 38 -12.74 -50.04 0.96
C GLU A 38 -11.97 -48.76 1.41
N LEU A 39 -11.20 -48.86 2.51
CA LEU A 39 -10.36 -47.75 2.99
C LEU A 39 -9.28 -47.36 1.99
N LYS A 40 -8.64 -48.30 1.32
CA LYS A 40 -7.67 -48.03 0.26
C LYS A 40 -8.30 -47.30 -0.92
N ASN A 41 -9.47 -47.77 -1.37
CA ASN A 41 -10.19 -47.14 -2.47
C ASN A 41 -10.62 -45.70 -2.10
N ALA A 42 -11.06 -45.49 -0.83
CA ALA A 42 -11.37 -44.15 -0.33
C ALA A 42 -10.14 -43.26 -0.28
N GLN A 43 -8.98 -43.77 0.15
CA GLN A 43 -7.71 -43.04 0.19
C GLN A 43 -7.26 -42.62 -1.21
N GLU A 44 -7.31 -43.51 -2.21
CA GLU A 44 -7.00 -43.16 -3.60
C GLU A 44 -7.95 -42.09 -4.15
N GLY A 45 -9.23 -42.15 -3.78
CA GLY A 45 -10.19 -41.09 -4.10
C GLY A 45 -9.83 -39.74 -3.50
N TYR A 46 -9.38 -39.71 -2.24
CA TYR A 46 -8.91 -38.47 -1.60
C TYR A 46 -7.63 -37.93 -2.24
N ASP A 47 -6.65 -38.78 -2.52
CA ASP A 47 -5.38 -38.36 -3.16
C ASP A 47 -5.64 -37.76 -4.55
N THR A 48 -6.57 -38.32 -5.30
CA THR A 48 -7.00 -37.76 -6.59
C THR A 48 -7.63 -36.37 -6.42
N ARG A 49 -8.52 -36.19 -5.43
CA ARG A 49 -9.16 -34.91 -5.14
C ARG A 49 -8.16 -33.85 -4.67
N ILE A 50 -7.21 -34.25 -3.82
CA ILE A 50 -6.12 -33.37 -3.36
C ILE A 50 -5.29 -32.89 -4.56
N GLY A 51 -4.92 -33.79 -5.48
CA GLY A 51 -4.18 -33.42 -6.68
C GLY A 51 -4.91 -32.44 -7.60
N ILE A 52 -6.25 -32.53 -7.68
CA ILE A 52 -7.07 -31.56 -8.42
C ILE A 52 -7.06 -30.19 -7.72
N ILE A 53 -7.26 -30.16 -6.40
CA ILE A 53 -7.26 -28.93 -5.60
C ILE A 53 -5.90 -28.23 -5.68
N GLU A 54 -4.80 -28.95 -5.58
CA GLU A 54 -3.44 -28.39 -5.71
C GLU A 54 -3.22 -27.74 -7.07
N LYS A 55 -3.68 -28.35 -8.15
CA LYS A 55 -3.62 -27.75 -9.50
C LYS A 55 -4.43 -26.47 -9.60
N GLU A 56 -5.61 -26.44 -8.98
CA GLU A 56 -6.48 -25.26 -8.95
C GLU A 56 -5.85 -24.11 -8.16
N ILE A 57 -5.27 -24.40 -6.99
CA ILE A 57 -4.54 -23.43 -6.16
C ILE A 57 -3.34 -22.83 -6.94
N ARG A 58 -2.56 -23.65 -7.63
CA ARG A 58 -1.46 -23.14 -8.48
C ARG A 58 -1.97 -22.22 -9.57
N LYS A 59 -3.06 -22.59 -10.25
CA LYS A 59 -3.70 -21.80 -11.31
C LYS A 59 -4.19 -20.44 -10.79
N GLN A 60 -4.82 -20.43 -9.61
CA GLN A 60 -5.26 -19.20 -8.94
C GLN A 60 -4.06 -18.33 -8.52
N GLY A 61 -3.01 -18.93 -7.97
CA GLY A 61 -1.76 -18.23 -7.64
C GLY A 61 -1.11 -17.54 -8.84
N ASP A 62 -1.08 -18.20 -10.00
CA ASP A 62 -0.57 -17.61 -11.24
C ASP A 62 -1.46 -16.47 -11.74
N SER A 63 -2.78 -16.59 -11.57
CA SER A 63 -3.75 -15.55 -11.92
C SER A 63 -3.61 -14.32 -11.02
N ILE A 64 -3.41 -14.51 -9.71
CA ILE A 64 -3.14 -13.44 -8.75
C ILE A 64 -1.85 -12.71 -9.11
N LYS A 65 -0.76 -13.43 -9.39
CA LYS A 65 0.52 -12.81 -9.84
C LYS A 65 0.37 -12.01 -11.12
N LYS A 66 -0.47 -12.48 -12.07
CA LYS A 66 -0.77 -11.70 -13.29
C LYS A 66 -1.58 -10.45 -12.99
N LEU A 67 -2.56 -10.53 -12.08
CA LEU A 67 -3.35 -9.37 -11.65
C LEU A 67 -2.47 -8.36 -10.90
N GLU A 68 -1.63 -8.78 -9.97
CA GLU A 68 -0.66 -7.93 -9.29
C GLU A 68 0.28 -7.22 -10.26
N LYS A 69 0.80 -7.95 -11.25
CA LYS A 69 1.65 -7.36 -12.30
C LYS A 69 0.88 -6.35 -13.15
N ASN A 70 -0.38 -6.63 -13.49
CA ASN A 70 -1.22 -5.71 -14.23
C ASN A 70 -1.60 -4.49 -13.40
N THR A 71 -1.91 -4.66 -12.11
CA THR A 71 -2.20 -3.56 -11.18
C THR A 71 -0.97 -2.66 -11.00
N ASN A 72 0.23 -3.25 -10.85
CA ASN A 72 1.49 -2.49 -10.82
C ASN A 72 1.81 -1.77 -12.15
N VAL A 73 1.24 -2.22 -13.27
CA VAL A 73 1.35 -1.54 -14.57
C VAL A 73 0.29 -0.44 -14.72
N ILE A 74 -0.87 -0.59 -14.09
CA ILE A 74 -1.96 0.40 -14.10
C ILE A 74 -1.61 1.57 -13.17
N CYS A 75 -1.16 1.29 -11.95
CA CYS A 75 -0.64 2.30 -11.01
C CYS A 75 0.89 2.36 -11.15
N LEU A 76 1.39 2.99 -12.22
CA LEU A 76 2.83 3.19 -12.39
C LEU A 76 3.36 4.02 -11.22
N PRO A 77 4.36 3.52 -10.46
CA PRO A 77 5.03 4.33 -9.47
C PRO A 77 5.57 5.59 -10.16
N PHE A 78 5.51 6.69 -9.45
CA PHE A 78 5.92 8.01 -9.94
C PHE A 78 7.36 7.97 -10.50
N HIS A 79 7.50 7.71 -11.79
CA HIS A 79 8.76 7.40 -12.44
C HIS A 79 9.77 8.56 -12.29
N SER A 80 11.06 8.28 -12.19
CA SER A 80 12.13 9.27 -11.94
C SER A 80 12.10 10.47 -12.88
N LYS A 81 11.76 10.28 -14.15
CA LYS A 81 11.59 11.36 -15.15
C LYS A 81 10.41 12.27 -14.81
N ARG A 82 9.26 11.69 -14.37
CA ARG A 82 8.07 12.45 -13.98
C ARG A 82 8.29 13.19 -12.66
N LYS A 83 8.93 12.57 -11.68
CA LYS A 83 9.38 13.24 -10.44
C LYS A 83 10.21 14.46 -10.74
N ARG A 84 11.15 14.35 -11.67
CA ARG A 84 12.00 15.47 -12.10
C ARG A 84 11.19 16.59 -12.77
N ASN A 85 10.26 16.22 -13.65
CA ASN A 85 9.42 17.21 -14.34
C ASN A 85 8.46 17.91 -13.35
N PHE A 86 7.85 17.18 -12.46
CA PHE A 86 7.00 17.73 -11.42
C PHE A 86 7.76 18.66 -10.47
N ASN A 87 8.96 18.26 -10.06
CA ASN A 87 9.84 19.08 -9.25
C ASN A 87 10.23 20.38 -9.97
N LYS A 88 10.50 20.33 -11.30
CA LYS A 88 10.75 21.53 -12.10
C LYS A 88 9.55 22.46 -12.11
N LEU A 89 8.33 21.91 -12.27
CA LEU A 89 7.09 22.69 -12.27
C LEU A 89 6.86 23.37 -10.91
N CYS A 90 6.97 22.65 -9.80
CA CYS A 90 6.85 23.22 -8.46
C CYS A 90 7.90 24.33 -8.21
N LYS A 91 9.15 24.10 -8.64
CA LYS A 91 10.20 25.12 -8.53
C LYS A 91 9.92 26.33 -9.40
N ALA A 92 9.44 26.14 -10.64
CA ALA A 92 9.07 27.23 -11.51
C ALA A 92 7.95 28.07 -10.88
N ARG A 93 6.91 27.43 -10.35
CA ARG A 93 5.81 28.14 -9.69
C ARG A 93 6.28 28.97 -8.49
N VAL A 94 7.09 28.39 -7.61
CA VAL A 94 7.65 29.15 -6.48
C VAL A 94 8.55 30.30 -6.97
N TRP A 95 9.27 30.11 -8.07
CA TRP A 95 10.10 31.13 -8.68
C TRP A 95 9.28 32.30 -9.27
N GLU A 96 8.14 31.99 -9.90
CA GLU A 96 7.17 32.99 -10.37
C GLU A 96 6.63 33.86 -9.24
N LEU A 97 6.34 33.25 -8.05
CA LEU A 97 5.87 34.01 -6.88
C LEU A 97 6.86 35.05 -6.39
N PHE A 98 8.13 34.91 -6.68
CA PHE A 98 9.18 35.87 -6.38
C PHE A 98 9.46 36.88 -7.53
N GLY A 99 8.61 36.86 -8.56
CA GLY A 99 8.81 37.74 -9.73
C GLY A 99 10.13 37.48 -10.49
N HIS A 100 10.67 36.26 -10.36
CA HIS A 100 11.97 35.86 -10.94
C HIS A 100 13.17 36.67 -10.43
N ASP A 101 13.05 37.31 -9.27
CA ASP A 101 14.09 38.14 -8.69
C ASP A 101 14.69 37.50 -7.43
N LYS A 102 15.99 37.19 -7.46
CA LYS A 102 16.75 36.65 -6.32
C LYS A 102 17.12 37.68 -5.28
N ASP A 103 17.13 38.92 -5.65
CA ASP A 103 17.52 40.02 -4.78
C ASP A 103 16.31 40.63 -4.06
N SER A 104 15.09 40.18 -4.43
CA SER A 104 13.87 40.60 -3.74
C SER A 104 13.87 40.21 -2.27
N CYS A 105 13.29 41.05 -1.41
CA CYS A 105 13.16 40.73 0.02
C CYS A 105 12.35 39.45 0.23
N GLU A 106 11.35 39.20 -0.60
CA GLU A 106 10.51 37.97 -0.57
C GLU A 106 11.36 36.73 -0.82
N TYR A 107 12.24 36.74 -1.84
CA TYR A 107 13.12 35.61 -2.13
C TYR A 107 14.08 35.33 -0.97
N VAL A 108 14.77 36.36 -0.49
CA VAL A 108 15.73 36.23 0.63
C VAL A 108 15.08 35.67 1.89
N LEU A 109 13.85 36.06 2.18
CA LEU A 109 13.13 35.64 3.37
C LEU A 109 12.49 34.26 3.22
N PHE A 110 11.79 34.01 2.12
CA PHE A 110 10.85 32.90 2.01
C PHE A 110 11.30 31.75 1.11
N SER A 111 12.34 31.90 0.29
CA SER A 111 12.73 30.86 -0.70
C SER A 111 12.87 29.48 -0.06
N HIS A 112 13.60 29.37 1.05
CA HIS A 112 13.78 28.10 1.74
C HIS A 112 12.47 27.50 2.27
N PHE A 113 11.53 28.35 2.68
CA PHE A 113 10.24 27.91 3.24
C PHE A 113 9.27 27.49 2.13
N LEU A 114 9.11 28.30 1.10
CA LEU A 114 8.13 28.07 0.04
C LEU A 114 8.48 26.86 -0.83
N PHE A 115 9.76 26.64 -1.12
CA PHE A 115 10.21 25.44 -1.84
C PHE A 115 9.92 24.13 -1.09
N LYS A 116 9.82 24.15 0.23
CA LYS A 116 9.39 22.99 1.01
C LYS A 116 7.86 22.91 1.15
N LYS A 117 7.24 24.08 1.34
CA LYS A 117 5.82 24.15 1.64
C LYS A 117 4.94 23.63 0.52
N ILE A 118 5.27 23.98 -0.76
CA ILE A 118 4.50 23.51 -1.91
C ILE A 118 4.38 21.96 -1.94
N TYR A 119 5.45 21.22 -1.64
CA TYR A 119 5.41 19.76 -1.61
C TYR A 119 4.57 19.21 -0.45
N GLY A 120 4.65 19.86 0.71
CA GLY A 120 3.82 19.49 1.86
C GLY A 120 2.34 19.76 1.60
N ASP A 121 2.01 20.88 0.96
CA ASP A 121 0.61 21.22 0.63
C ASP A 121 0.03 20.27 -0.43
N ILE A 122 0.82 19.87 -1.41
CA ILE A 122 0.43 18.86 -2.39
C ILE A 122 0.16 17.52 -1.68
N ALA A 123 1.07 17.04 -0.84
CA ALA A 123 0.88 15.80 -0.10
C ALA A 123 -0.39 15.86 0.76
N THR A 124 -0.61 16.94 1.49
CA THR A 124 -1.81 17.14 2.32
C THR A 124 -3.10 17.22 1.48
N HIS A 125 -3.07 17.92 0.34
CA HIS A 125 -4.26 18.10 -0.50
C HIS A 125 -4.76 16.77 -1.11
N PHE A 126 -3.82 15.88 -1.43
CA PHE A 126 -4.10 14.59 -2.05
C PHE A 126 -4.09 13.41 -1.06
N ASP A 127 -4.06 13.69 0.25
CA ASP A 127 -4.03 12.69 1.33
C ASP A 127 -2.92 11.64 1.14
N LEU A 128 -1.70 12.13 0.89
CA LEU A 128 -0.51 11.34 0.66
C LEU A 128 0.48 11.51 1.82
N ASP A 129 1.23 10.47 2.13
CA ASP A 129 2.35 10.57 3.08
C ASP A 129 3.43 11.52 2.55
N THR A 130 3.73 11.41 1.27
CA THR A 130 4.66 12.30 0.58
C THR A 130 4.20 12.59 -0.85
N TRP A 131 4.63 13.72 -1.44
CA TRP A 131 4.38 14.02 -2.85
C TRP A 131 5.02 12.98 -3.82
N HIS A 132 5.89 12.11 -3.31
CA HIS A 132 6.47 11.01 -4.07
C HIS A 132 5.48 9.88 -4.34
N ASP A 133 4.38 9.85 -3.59
CA ASP A 133 3.35 8.82 -3.67
C ASP A 133 2.26 9.17 -4.69
N LEU A 134 2.42 10.28 -5.41
CA LEU A 134 1.55 10.63 -6.54
C LEU A 134 1.48 9.46 -7.53
N SER A 135 0.28 8.99 -7.78
CA SER A 135 0.00 7.91 -8.72
C SER A 135 -0.42 8.46 -10.08
N MET A 136 -0.26 7.64 -11.09
CA MET A 136 -0.71 7.93 -12.43
C MET A 136 -1.52 6.74 -12.94
N ASP A 137 -2.77 6.99 -13.31
CA ASP A 137 -3.56 6.03 -14.03
C ASP A 137 -3.11 6.00 -15.50
N LYS A 138 -2.80 4.79 -15.99
CA LYS A 138 -2.34 4.58 -17.35
C LYS A 138 -3.48 4.69 -18.37
N PHE A 139 -4.72 4.48 -17.93
CA PHE A 139 -5.91 4.53 -18.76
C PHE A 139 -6.66 5.88 -18.69
N ASP A 140 -6.37 6.66 -17.65
CA ASP A 140 -6.94 8.00 -17.46
C ASP A 140 -5.85 8.96 -16.99
N GLU A 141 -4.93 9.31 -17.91
CA GLU A 141 -3.82 10.20 -17.62
C GLU A 141 -4.30 11.60 -17.21
N GLU A 142 -5.41 12.07 -17.77
CA GLU A 142 -5.93 13.42 -17.54
C GLU A 142 -6.55 13.57 -16.15
N ASN A 143 -7.22 12.53 -15.63
CA ASN A 143 -7.84 12.53 -14.32
C ASN A 143 -6.96 11.89 -13.23
N SER A 144 -5.74 11.50 -13.57
CA SER A 144 -4.81 10.92 -12.60
C SER A 144 -4.46 11.92 -11.49
N THR A 145 -4.15 11.42 -10.29
CA THR A 145 -3.67 12.24 -9.16
C THR A 145 -2.46 13.08 -9.55
N TYR A 146 -1.62 12.57 -10.46
CA TYR A 146 -0.48 13.32 -11.00
C TYR A 146 -0.90 14.52 -11.86
N ALA A 147 -1.92 14.38 -12.71
CA ALA A 147 -2.42 15.47 -13.53
C ALA A 147 -3.07 16.56 -12.67
N GLN A 148 -3.92 16.17 -11.73
CA GLN A 148 -4.54 17.07 -10.76
C GLN A 148 -3.49 17.78 -9.88
N ALA A 149 -2.44 17.09 -9.46
CA ALA A 149 -1.34 17.70 -8.70
C ALA A 149 -0.53 18.70 -9.52
N LYS A 150 -0.37 18.50 -10.85
CA LYS A 150 0.26 19.51 -11.73
C LYS A 150 -0.61 20.76 -11.83
N GLU A 151 -1.90 20.59 -11.98
CA GLU A 151 -2.86 21.70 -12.01
C GLU A 151 -2.82 22.45 -10.68
N PHE A 152 -2.97 21.77 -9.55
CA PHE A 152 -2.84 22.35 -8.22
C PHE A 152 -1.53 23.13 -8.06
N ALA A 153 -0.41 22.54 -8.44
CA ALA A 153 0.90 23.18 -8.33
C ALA A 153 1.03 24.45 -9.20
N SER A 154 0.36 24.52 -10.36
CA SER A 154 0.41 25.68 -11.25
C SER A 154 -0.28 26.92 -10.67
N TYR A 155 -1.30 26.76 -9.83
CA TYR A 155 -2.03 27.84 -9.17
C TYR A 155 -1.69 27.99 -7.69
N TRP A 156 -0.77 27.17 -7.18
CA TRP A 156 -0.45 27.17 -5.76
C TRP A 156 0.06 28.53 -5.29
N THR A 157 -0.43 28.98 -4.14
CA THR A 157 0.06 30.13 -3.39
C THR A 157 0.13 29.78 -1.90
N PRO A 158 1.10 30.32 -1.14
CA PRO A 158 1.18 30.09 0.28
C PRO A 158 0.00 30.77 1.01
N SER A 159 -0.59 30.09 1.98
CA SER A 159 -1.65 30.70 2.78
C SER A 159 -1.15 31.89 3.61
N ASN A 160 -2.02 32.88 3.83
CA ASN A 160 -1.72 34.05 4.67
C ASN A 160 -1.23 33.63 6.07
N TRP A 161 -1.85 32.62 6.65
CA TRP A 161 -1.44 32.09 7.95
C TRP A 161 0.00 31.58 7.94
N TYR A 162 0.39 30.87 6.88
CA TYR A 162 1.75 30.33 6.77
C TYR A 162 2.80 31.43 6.59
N VAL A 163 2.50 32.44 5.78
CA VAL A 163 3.37 33.60 5.57
C VAL A 163 3.55 34.36 6.89
N LYS A 164 2.46 34.70 7.60
CA LYS A 164 2.51 35.33 8.92
C LYS A 164 3.30 34.52 9.95
N LYS A 165 3.13 33.20 9.97
CA LYS A 165 3.93 32.30 10.83
C LYS A 165 5.43 32.40 10.55
N CYS A 166 5.83 32.43 9.27
CA CYS A 166 7.22 32.57 8.89
C CYS A 166 7.79 33.93 9.33
N ILE A 167 7.04 35.02 9.11
CA ILE A 167 7.45 36.36 9.51
C ILE A 167 7.63 36.46 11.02
N ASN A 168 6.65 36.00 11.81
CA ASN A 168 6.74 36.03 13.27
C ASN A 168 7.94 35.23 13.79
N GLY A 169 8.24 34.08 13.12
CA GLY A 169 9.46 33.31 13.42
C GLY A 169 10.75 34.08 13.11
N MET A 170 10.77 34.88 12.03
CA MET A 170 11.93 35.71 11.68
C MET A 170 12.06 36.91 12.60
N ILE A 171 10.97 37.58 12.97
CA ILE A 171 10.98 38.67 13.96
C ILE A 171 11.57 38.16 15.27
N SER A 172 11.08 37.03 15.79
CA SER A 172 11.61 36.43 17.02
C SER A 172 13.09 36.10 16.93
N LYS A 173 13.60 35.67 15.78
CA LYS A 173 15.05 35.42 15.56
C LYS A 173 15.85 36.72 15.48
N ARG A 174 15.31 37.75 14.85
CA ARG A 174 15.93 39.10 14.82
C ARG A 174 16.09 39.64 16.24
N ASP A 175 15.01 39.59 17.04
CA ASP A 175 15.01 40.13 18.41
C ASP A 175 15.98 39.35 19.33
N LYS A 176 16.26 38.09 19.02
CA LYS A 176 17.29 37.28 19.69
C LYS A 176 18.70 37.47 19.12
N GLY A 177 18.87 38.29 18.10
CA GLY A 177 20.17 38.49 17.43
C GLY A 177 20.69 37.28 16.63
N ILE A 178 19.80 36.35 16.25
CA ILE A 178 20.15 35.10 15.56
C ILE A 178 19.97 35.23 14.04
N LEU A 179 19.22 36.23 13.57
CA LEU A 179 18.98 36.44 12.15
C LEU A 179 20.19 37.08 11.46
N SER A 180 20.57 36.61 10.27
CA SER A 180 21.69 37.20 9.54
C SER A 180 21.42 38.68 9.18
N PRO A 181 22.47 39.53 9.03
CA PRO A 181 22.31 40.94 8.67
C PRO A 181 21.54 41.16 7.37
N GLU A 182 21.77 40.31 6.38
CA GLU A 182 21.06 40.32 5.09
C GLU A 182 19.56 40.08 5.27
N ARG A 183 19.19 39.05 6.01
CA ARG A 183 17.77 38.75 6.33
C ARG A 183 17.14 39.80 7.24
N CYS A 184 17.90 40.44 8.12
CA CYS A 184 17.37 41.56 8.92
C CYS A 184 16.99 42.74 8.03
N ARG A 185 17.85 43.08 7.03
CA ARG A 185 17.54 44.14 6.05
C ARG A 185 16.31 43.78 5.21
N ALA A 186 16.29 42.57 4.66
CA ALA A 186 15.16 42.08 3.88
C ALA A 186 13.85 42.08 4.70
N LEU A 187 13.89 41.67 5.97
CA LEU A 187 12.72 41.67 6.86
C LEU A 187 12.21 43.10 7.13
N THR A 188 13.11 44.05 7.35
CA THR A 188 12.73 45.45 7.56
C THR A 188 12.07 46.03 6.30
N GLU A 189 12.61 45.78 5.14
CA GLU A 189 12.04 46.20 3.86
C GLU A 189 10.68 45.52 3.61
N TYR A 190 10.60 44.22 3.80
CA TYR A 190 9.35 43.47 3.67
C TYR A 190 8.24 44.01 4.56
N LEU A 191 8.52 44.27 5.84
CA LEU A 191 7.54 44.82 6.78
C LEU A 191 7.09 46.21 6.36
N ARG A 192 8.01 47.04 5.78
CA ARG A 192 7.68 48.36 5.25
C ARG A 192 6.70 48.31 4.09
N ILE A 193 6.91 47.39 3.11
CA ILE A 193 6.08 47.32 1.90
C ILE A 193 4.76 46.54 2.10
N THR A 194 4.67 45.70 3.13
CA THR A 194 3.52 44.85 3.39
C THR A 194 2.66 45.30 4.59
N ASP A 195 2.78 46.56 4.99
CA ASP A 195 2.08 47.10 6.17
C ASP A 195 2.22 46.19 7.41
N ASN A 196 3.47 46.01 7.85
CA ASN A 196 3.84 45.15 8.97
C ASN A 196 3.46 43.65 8.76
N GLY A 197 3.38 43.21 7.52
CA GLY A 197 3.06 41.83 7.19
C GLY A 197 1.55 41.50 7.10
N GLU A 198 0.70 42.52 7.09
CA GLU A 198 -0.74 42.34 6.88
C GLU A 198 -1.08 41.96 5.44
N ILE A 199 -0.34 42.48 4.49
CA ILE A 199 -0.51 42.19 3.05
C ILE A 199 0.34 40.95 2.69
N ASN A 200 -0.29 39.95 2.11
CA ASN A 200 0.42 38.80 1.54
C ASN A 200 0.76 39.09 0.06
N PRO A 201 2.01 39.33 -0.31
CA PRO A 201 2.38 39.66 -1.69
C PRO A 201 2.22 38.52 -2.68
N PHE A 202 1.99 37.28 -2.20
CA PHE A 202 1.85 36.08 -3.03
C PHE A 202 0.39 35.79 -3.45
N THR A 203 -0.59 36.56 -2.99
CA THR A 203 -2.04 36.36 -3.27
C THR A 203 -2.62 37.40 -4.22
N ALA A 204 -1.78 38.17 -4.90
CA ALA A 204 -2.20 39.16 -5.87
C ALA A 204 -2.61 38.55 -7.20
#